data_8d5735d96ae75b80ce7a449f663d6d72
#
_entry.id   8d5735d96ae75b80ce7a449f663d6d72
#
_cell.length_a   1.000
_cell.length_b   1.000
_cell.length_c   1.000
_cell.angle_alpha   90.00
_cell.angle_beta   90.00
_cell.angle_gamma   90.00
#
_symmetry.space_group_name_H-M   'P 1'
#
loop_
_entity.id
_entity.type
_entity.pdbx_description
1 polymer ?
#
loop_
_entity_poly.entity_id
_entity_poly.type
_entity_poly.pdbx_seq_one_letter_code
_entity_poly.pdbx_strand_id
1 'polypeptide(L)'
;MRRWGALTAAIGVLLLPTACSASGTATTSTGEPGTASATGTPKRIAFFGFARANSFATATFTGVEQYAKAHNATAQFFDPNFDAQTQVRQIQDAITSKRFDVFIIQANDGNAVQLPVQAALAADIPVVAVFTPIGPRFDTAEPQLPGVISLVDVPTDNGSKLGNLGIKACAATKTKPCRVAYLEGMKALPLDNARTKAVKDTLKAAGPDIQLIADVEGGYTQQSGRTAMQDILQAHPDVNVVIGSTQAIAGAEAVAAGKSIAFVGNGASHQAVNAVKQGRWFGLYYVPPTSMGSKAAALGLDKARGVSVPTTVAVTDLMPHGGEATIESLQELAGEYDE
;
A
#
# COMPACT_ATOMS: atom_id res chain seq x y z
N MET A 1 -27.80 -1.06 71.43
CA MET A 1 -26.98 -0.62 72.55
C MET A 1 -26.05 0.44 72.02
N ARG A 2 -26.31 1.67 72.49
CA ARG A 2 -25.37 2.67 72.96
C ARG A 2 -24.24 3.07 71.98
N ARG A 3 -23.99 4.24 71.63
CA ARG A 3 -24.22 5.66 72.05
C ARG A 3 -23.08 6.47 71.50
N TRP A 4 -23.37 7.60 70.83
CA TRP A 4 -22.91 8.98 71.16
C TRP A 4 -21.40 9.21 71.04
N GLY A 5 -20.95 10.29 70.55
CA GLY A 5 -21.37 11.69 70.36
C GLY A 5 -20.23 12.43 69.73
N ALA A 6 -20.52 13.42 69.01
CA ALA A 6 -20.64 14.86 69.29
C ALA A 6 -19.36 15.65 69.10
N LEU A 7 -19.43 16.55 68.09
CA LEU A 7 -19.33 18.04 68.15
C LEU A 7 -17.97 18.65 68.58
N THR A 8 -17.45 19.54 67.77
CA THR A 8 -17.32 21.00 67.83
C THR A 8 -16.45 21.49 66.68
N ALA A 9 -16.86 22.35 65.77
CA ALA A 9 -17.08 23.81 65.75
C ALA A 9 -15.81 24.63 66.00
N ALA A 10 -15.33 25.40 65.02
CA ALA A 10 -15.49 26.83 64.91
C ALA A 10 -14.28 27.58 64.28
N ILE A 11 -14.63 28.58 63.46
CA ILE A 11 -13.98 29.91 63.26
C ILE A 11 -12.67 29.91 62.49
N GLY A 12 -12.48 30.40 61.27
CA GLY A 12 -12.90 31.69 60.71
C GLY A 12 -11.79 32.72 60.79
N VAL A 13 -11.06 32.98 59.67
CA VAL A 13 -10.48 34.33 59.44
C VAL A 13 -10.34 34.55 57.91
N LEU A 14 -11.01 35.60 57.45
CA LEU A 14 -10.76 36.27 56.17
C LEU A 14 -9.47 37.10 56.25
N LEU A 15 -8.70 37.07 55.16
CA LEU A 15 -7.83 38.21 54.77
C LEU A 15 -7.55 38.16 53.25
N LEU A 16 -8.06 39.10 52.49
CA LEU A 16 -7.64 39.62 51.18
C LEU A 16 -6.82 40.90 51.46
N PRO A 17 -6.14 41.53 50.49
CA PRO A 17 -5.50 41.20 49.24
C PRO A 17 -4.08 41.75 49.14
N THR A 18 -3.31 41.38 48.11
CA THR A 18 -2.37 42.33 47.49
C THR A 18 -2.00 41.91 46.10
N ALA A 19 -2.26 42.79 45.15
CA ALA A 19 -1.78 42.73 43.79
C ALA A 19 -0.29 43.08 43.70
N CYS A 20 0.49 42.34 42.95
CA CYS A 20 1.76 42.79 42.40
C CYS A 20 1.91 42.29 40.96
N SER A 21 1.94 43.24 40.03
CA SER A 21 2.34 43.08 38.63
C SER A 21 3.82 42.68 38.57
N ALA A 22 4.12 41.66 37.80
CA ALA A 22 5.46 41.38 37.32
C ALA A 22 5.42 40.94 35.88
N SER A 23 6.08 41.68 35.04
CA SER A 23 6.37 41.43 33.64
C SER A 23 7.03 40.05 33.49
N GLY A 24 6.43 39.16 32.73
CA GLY A 24 6.98 37.84 32.46
C GLY A 24 7.18 37.62 30.98
N THR A 25 8.36 37.32 30.64
CA THR A 25 8.98 36.87 29.41
C THR A 25 8.09 35.88 28.65
N ALA A 26 7.88 36.16 27.35
CA ALA A 26 7.26 35.23 26.41
C ALA A 26 8.18 34.03 26.18
N THR A 27 7.81 32.88 26.73
CA THR A 27 8.34 31.58 26.33
C THR A 27 7.56 31.10 25.12
N THR A 28 8.20 31.10 24.00
CA THR A 28 7.74 30.39 22.78
C THR A 28 7.68 28.89 23.08
N SER A 29 6.50 28.38 23.38
CA SER A 29 6.25 26.94 23.37
C SER A 29 6.19 26.50 21.92
N THR A 30 7.21 25.78 21.48
CA THR A 30 7.12 24.89 20.28
C THR A 30 6.05 23.85 20.58
N GLY A 31 4.87 24.07 20.02
CA GLY A 31 3.78 23.10 20.09
C GLY A 31 4.17 21.83 19.36
N GLU A 32 4.33 20.73 20.11
CA GLU A 32 4.20 19.40 19.55
C GLU A 32 2.85 19.29 18.81
N PRO A 33 2.77 18.57 17.68
CA PRO A 33 1.50 18.30 17.03
C PRO A 33 0.64 17.51 18.01
N GLY A 34 -0.33 18.18 18.63
CA GLY A 34 -1.27 17.55 19.54
C GLY A 34 -1.97 16.40 18.85
N THR A 35 -1.81 15.20 19.39
CA THR A 35 -2.70 14.08 19.16
C THR A 35 -4.12 14.54 19.47
N ALA A 36 -4.90 14.85 18.44
CA ALA A 36 -6.32 15.16 18.58
C ALA A 36 -6.97 13.95 19.25
N SER A 37 -7.32 14.11 20.51
CA SER A 37 -8.09 13.11 21.26
C SER A 37 -9.37 12.86 20.47
N ALA A 38 -9.61 11.62 20.05
CA ALA A 38 -10.71 11.23 19.20
C ALA A 38 -12.06 11.27 19.96
N THR A 39 -12.51 12.49 20.28
CA THR A 39 -13.80 12.76 20.90
C THR A 39 -14.84 12.97 19.80
N GLY A 40 -15.62 11.94 19.49
CA GLY A 40 -16.67 12.00 18.47
C GLY A 40 -17.33 10.63 18.27
N THR A 41 -18.39 10.59 17.45
CA THR A 41 -19.03 9.33 17.07
C THR A 41 -18.02 8.40 16.36
N PRO A 42 -17.88 7.14 16.81
CA PRO A 42 -17.02 6.17 16.15
C PRO A 42 -17.33 6.04 14.66
N LYS A 43 -16.30 6.03 13.81
CA LYS A 43 -16.45 5.88 12.37
C LYS A 43 -16.24 4.43 11.92
N ARG A 44 -16.81 4.06 10.79
CA ARG A 44 -16.73 2.71 10.22
C ARG A 44 -16.19 2.78 8.79
N ILE A 45 -15.11 2.07 8.55
CA ILE A 45 -14.44 2.01 7.26
C ILE A 45 -14.82 0.70 6.57
N ALA A 46 -15.28 0.78 5.32
CA ALA A 46 -15.33 -0.36 4.41
C ALA A 46 -14.06 -0.37 3.56
N PHE A 47 -13.28 -1.46 3.63
CA PHE A 47 -12.13 -1.69 2.80
C PHE A 47 -12.47 -2.76 1.75
N PHE A 48 -12.45 -2.38 0.48
CA PHE A 48 -12.68 -3.27 -0.66
C PHE A 48 -11.32 -3.64 -1.24
N GLY A 49 -10.77 -4.78 -0.80
CA GLY A 49 -9.46 -5.26 -1.23
C GLY A 49 -9.51 -6.04 -2.55
N PHE A 50 -8.35 -6.52 -3.02
CA PHE A 50 -8.27 -7.41 -4.16
C PHE A 50 -8.83 -8.80 -3.83
N ALA A 51 -8.28 -9.41 -2.80
CA ALA A 51 -8.68 -10.69 -2.23
C ALA A 51 -8.07 -10.84 -0.85
N ARG A 52 -8.75 -11.52 0.07
CA ARG A 52 -8.20 -11.78 1.41
C ARG A 52 -7.04 -12.80 1.37
N ALA A 53 -7.02 -13.66 0.37
CA ALA A 53 -5.92 -14.60 0.15
C ALA A 53 -4.62 -13.92 -0.36
N ASN A 54 -4.69 -12.65 -0.78
CA ASN A 54 -3.53 -11.89 -1.21
C ASN A 54 -2.86 -11.20 -0.02
N SER A 55 -1.60 -11.54 0.27
CA SER A 55 -0.83 -11.01 1.40
C SER A 55 -0.67 -9.49 1.35
N PHE A 56 -0.48 -8.91 0.16
CA PHE A 56 -0.39 -7.46 -0.04
C PHE A 56 -1.70 -6.74 0.33
N ALA A 57 -2.86 -7.26 -0.14
CA ALA A 57 -4.17 -6.68 0.20
C ALA A 57 -4.48 -6.80 1.70
N THR A 58 -4.12 -7.94 2.30
CA THR A 58 -4.28 -8.16 3.75
C THR A 58 -3.36 -7.23 4.55
N ALA A 59 -2.13 -7.00 4.12
CA ALA A 59 -1.22 -6.03 4.74
C ALA A 59 -1.72 -4.59 4.63
N THR A 60 -2.28 -4.21 3.47
CA THR A 60 -2.93 -2.89 3.31
C THR A 60 -4.08 -2.75 4.31
N PHE A 61 -4.93 -3.77 4.44
CA PHE A 61 -6.01 -3.77 5.42
C PHE A 61 -5.50 -3.71 6.86
N THR A 62 -4.41 -4.38 7.19
CA THR A 62 -3.79 -4.31 8.52
C THR A 62 -3.44 -2.86 8.88
N GLY A 63 -2.88 -2.10 7.95
CA GLY A 63 -2.62 -0.67 8.16
C GLY A 63 -3.89 0.14 8.38
N VAL A 64 -4.94 -0.13 7.59
CA VAL A 64 -6.26 0.50 7.76
C VAL A 64 -6.83 0.20 9.14
N GLU A 65 -6.82 -1.06 9.56
CA GLU A 65 -7.41 -1.52 10.82
C GLU A 65 -6.67 -0.95 12.03
N GLN A 66 -5.33 -0.98 12.01
CA GLN A 66 -4.48 -0.43 13.07
C GLN A 66 -4.73 1.07 13.25
N TYR A 67 -4.76 1.82 12.14
CA TYR A 67 -5.04 3.25 12.18
C TYR A 67 -6.45 3.53 12.69
N ALA A 68 -7.47 2.83 12.16
CA ALA A 68 -8.85 2.97 12.58
C ALA A 68 -9.01 2.76 14.10
N LYS A 69 -8.45 1.66 14.62
CA LYS A 69 -8.49 1.33 16.05
C LYS A 69 -7.85 2.42 16.93
N ALA A 70 -6.74 3.00 16.50
CA ALA A 70 -6.07 4.08 17.23
C ALA A 70 -6.84 5.42 17.17
N HIS A 71 -7.77 5.58 16.21
CA HIS A 71 -8.47 6.83 15.93
C HIS A 71 -9.99 6.74 16.04
N ASN A 72 -10.51 6.00 17.03
CA ASN A 72 -11.94 5.84 17.31
C ASN A 72 -12.75 5.46 16.05
N ALA A 73 -12.28 4.42 15.36
CA ALA A 73 -12.96 3.85 14.20
C ALA A 73 -12.78 2.34 14.15
N THR A 74 -13.57 1.68 13.31
CA THR A 74 -13.46 0.26 12.98
C THR A 74 -13.34 0.09 11.49
N ALA A 75 -12.76 -1.02 11.04
CA ALA A 75 -12.65 -1.34 9.62
C ALA A 75 -13.18 -2.75 9.34
N GLN A 76 -13.76 -2.94 8.17
CA GLN A 76 -14.22 -4.24 7.68
C GLN A 76 -13.65 -4.49 6.29
N PHE A 77 -13.02 -5.66 6.08
CA PHE A 77 -12.56 -6.12 4.77
C PHE A 77 -13.71 -6.78 4.00
N PHE A 78 -13.94 -6.34 2.78
CA PHE A 78 -14.80 -6.97 1.79
C PHE A 78 -13.92 -7.73 0.80
N ASP A 79 -14.12 -9.03 0.71
CA ASP A 79 -13.32 -9.94 -0.10
C ASP A 79 -14.04 -10.29 -1.41
N PRO A 80 -13.65 -9.74 -2.55
CA PRO A 80 -14.20 -10.09 -3.84
C PRO A 80 -13.46 -11.28 -4.50
N ASN A 81 -12.40 -11.78 -3.89
CA ASN A 81 -11.57 -12.87 -4.43
C ASN A 81 -11.11 -12.59 -5.88
N PHE A 82 -10.55 -11.41 -6.14
CA PHE A 82 -10.11 -10.92 -7.45
C PHE A 82 -11.23 -10.76 -8.51
N ASP A 83 -12.51 -10.89 -8.13
CA ASP A 83 -13.62 -10.71 -9.04
C ASP A 83 -14.16 -9.28 -9.01
N ALA A 84 -13.99 -8.56 -10.13
CA ALA A 84 -14.37 -7.15 -10.24
C ALA A 84 -15.90 -6.95 -10.11
N GLN A 85 -16.72 -7.89 -10.59
CA GLN A 85 -18.17 -7.78 -10.51
C GLN A 85 -18.66 -8.01 -9.08
N THR A 86 -18.04 -8.93 -8.35
CA THR A 86 -18.29 -9.11 -6.92
C THR A 86 -17.91 -7.85 -6.14
N GLN A 87 -16.78 -7.23 -6.45
CA GLN A 87 -16.37 -5.97 -5.80
C GLN A 87 -17.39 -4.85 -6.07
N VAL A 88 -17.89 -4.71 -7.29
CA VAL A 88 -18.95 -3.75 -7.64
C VAL A 88 -20.20 -3.97 -6.78
N ARG A 89 -20.68 -5.22 -6.68
CA ARG A 89 -21.86 -5.55 -5.83
C ARG A 89 -21.61 -5.24 -4.37
N GLN A 90 -20.43 -5.57 -3.83
CA GLN A 90 -20.07 -5.29 -2.44
C GLN A 90 -20.09 -3.78 -2.12
N ILE A 91 -19.61 -2.93 -3.05
CA ILE A 91 -19.67 -1.47 -2.90
C ILE A 91 -21.13 -1.00 -2.89
N GLN A 92 -21.97 -1.48 -3.81
CA GLN A 92 -23.40 -1.14 -3.88
C GLN A 92 -24.15 -1.55 -2.60
N ASP A 93 -23.89 -2.75 -2.10
CA ASP A 93 -24.49 -3.26 -0.85
C ASP A 93 -24.03 -2.43 0.36
N ALA A 94 -22.77 -2.02 0.40
CA ALA A 94 -22.23 -1.18 1.46
C ALA A 94 -22.91 0.20 1.49
N ILE A 95 -23.16 0.83 0.32
CA ILE A 95 -23.93 2.09 0.21
C ILE A 95 -25.34 1.90 0.74
N THR A 96 -26.03 0.87 0.25
CA THR A 96 -27.43 0.60 0.63
C THR A 96 -27.59 0.32 2.12
N SER A 97 -26.59 -0.34 2.72
CA SER A 97 -26.61 -0.69 4.15
C SER A 97 -26.52 0.52 5.08
N LYS A 98 -25.98 1.65 4.60
CA LYS A 98 -25.71 2.88 5.38
C LYS A 98 -24.88 2.63 6.65
N ARG A 99 -24.05 1.59 6.63
CA ARG A 99 -23.29 1.14 7.82
C ARG A 99 -21.89 1.73 7.89
N PHE A 100 -21.39 2.34 6.82
CA PHE A 100 -20.03 2.79 6.70
C PHE A 100 -19.94 4.28 6.43
N ASP A 101 -18.91 4.90 6.99
CA ASP A 101 -18.66 6.33 6.92
C ASP A 101 -17.53 6.68 5.95
N VAL A 102 -16.72 5.68 5.52
CA VAL A 102 -15.57 5.84 4.63
C VAL A 102 -15.44 4.59 3.78
N PHE A 103 -15.12 4.75 2.50
CA PHE A 103 -14.75 3.66 1.60
C PHE A 103 -13.27 3.80 1.22
N ILE A 104 -12.51 2.71 1.37
CA ILE A 104 -11.14 2.57 0.87
C ILE A 104 -11.15 1.43 -0.14
N ILE A 105 -10.69 1.69 -1.36
CA ILE A 105 -10.88 0.78 -2.49
C ILE A 105 -9.53 0.48 -3.15
N GLN A 106 -9.12 -0.80 -3.15
CA GLN A 106 -8.14 -1.37 -4.07
C GLN A 106 -8.93 -1.99 -5.22
N ALA A 107 -9.13 -1.25 -6.30
CA ALA A 107 -10.00 -1.69 -7.38
C ALA A 107 -9.41 -2.86 -8.15
N ASN A 108 -10.15 -3.97 -8.28
CA ASN A 108 -9.82 -5.07 -9.21
C ASN A 108 -9.93 -4.61 -10.67
N ASP A 109 -10.93 -3.78 -10.95
CA ASP A 109 -11.07 -3.05 -12.21
C ASP A 109 -11.52 -1.62 -11.90
N GLY A 110 -10.61 -0.65 -12.06
CA GLY A 110 -10.87 0.76 -11.80
C GLY A 110 -11.97 1.35 -12.67
N ASN A 111 -12.20 0.80 -13.86
CA ASN A 111 -13.27 1.24 -14.74
C ASN A 111 -14.64 0.71 -14.28
N ALA A 112 -14.70 -0.56 -13.87
CA ALA A 112 -15.94 -1.19 -13.42
C ALA A 112 -16.50 -0.55 -12.14
N VAL A 113 -15.66 -0.08 -11.23
CA VAL A 113 -16.11 0.51 -9.96
C VAL A 113 -16.51 1.98 -10.05
N GLN A 114 -16.39 2.65 -11.21
CA GLN A 114 -16.68 4.09 -11.31
C GLN A 114 -18.12 4.44 -10.92
N LEU A 115 -19.11 3.73 -11.44
CA LEU A 115 -20.53 4.00 -11.15
C LEU A 115 -20.87 3.84 -9.66
N PRO A 116 -20.53 2.73 -8.99
CA PRO A 116 -20.78 2.63 -7.55
C PRO A 116 -19.97 3.64 -6.73
N VAL A 117 -18.77 4.03 -7.16
CA VAL A 117 -17.99 5.09 -6.50
C VAL A 117 -18.68 6.44 -6.62
N GLN A 118 -19.20 6.80 -7.79
CA GLN A 118 -20.01 8.02 -7.96
C GLN A 118 -21.25 8.01 -7.03
N ALA A 119 -21.91 6.85 -6.90
CA ALA A 119 -23.04 6.71 -6.00
C ALA A 119 -22.64 6.86 -4.52
N ALA A 120 -21.46 6.36 -4.11
CA ALA A 120 -20.94 6.55 -2.77
C ALA A 120 -20.66 8.02 -2.47
N LEU A 121 -20.01 8.73 -3.41
CA LEU A 121 -19.73 10.17 -3.30
C LEU A 121 -21.02 10.99 -3.24
N ALA A 122 -22.05 10.63 -4.03
CA ALA A 122 -23.37 11.28 -4.00
C ALA A 122 -24.15 11.02 -2.70
N ALA A 123 -23.77 9.98 -1.95
CA ALA A 123 -24.26 9.66 -0.61
C ALA A 123 -23.40 10.27 0.52
N ASP A 124 -22.52 11.23 0.19
CA ASP A 124 -21.59 11.89 1.10
C ASP A 124 -20.61 10.93 1.81
N ILE A 125 -20.31 9.78 1.20
CA ILE A 125 -19.32 8.84 1.71
C ILE A 125 -17.95 9.17 1.08
N PRO A 126 -16.94 9.61 1.84
CA PRO A 126 -15.57 9.78 1.34
C PRO A 126 -15.03 8.49 0.75
N VAL A 127 -14.40 8.60 -0.42
CA VAL A 127 -13.78 7.46 -1.13
C VAL A 127 -12.28 7.73 -1.31
N VAL A 128 -11.47 6.78 -0.86
CA VAL A 128 -10.01 6.77 -1.07
C VAL A 128 -9.68 5.62 -2.02
N ALA A 129 -9.13 5.94 -3.18
CA ALA A 129 -8.49 4.97 -4.05
C ALA A 129 -7.09 4.66 -3.49
N VAL A 130 -6.80 3.42 -3.16
CA VAL A 130 -5.50 3.01 -2.64
C VAL A 130 -4.83 2.01 -3.58
N PHE A 131 -3.57 2.25 -3.95
CA PHE A 131 -2.74 1.46 -4.85
C PHE A 131 -3.22 1.45 -6.31
N THR A 132 -4.48 1.13 -6.57
CA THR A 132 -5.05 1.08 -7.93
C THR A 132 -5.87 2.33 -8.24
N PRO A 133 -5.74 2.95 -9.40
CA PRO A 133 -6.58 4.07 -9.81
C PRO A 133 -8.04 3.64 -10.01
N ILE A 134 -8.97 4.56 -9.71
CA ILE A 134 -10.38 4.44 -10.08
C ILE A 134 -10.60 5.24 -11.37
N GLY A 135 -10.76 4.53 -12.47
CA GLY A 135 -10.88 5.09 -13.82
C GLY A 135 -10.09 4.27 -14.84
N PRO A 136 -10.17 4.64 -16.14
CA PRO A 136 -9.56 3.87 -17.23
C PRO A 136 -8.06 4.12 -17.43
N ARG A 137 -7.47 5.14 -16.80
CA ARG A 137 -6.08 5.52 -17.01
C ARG A 137 -5.19 4.92 -15.92
N PHE A 138 -4.04 4.40 -16.35
CA PHE A 138 -3.02 3.77 -15.50
C PHE A 138 -1.68 4.52 -15.53
N ASP A 139 -1.66 5.74 -16.06
CA ASP A 139 -0.50 6.61 -16.29
C ASP A 139 -0.54 7.90 -15.44
N THR A 140 -1.41 7.98 -14.46
CA THR A 140 -1.57 9.15 -13.61
C THR A 140 -1.95 8.79 -12.19
N ALA A 141 -1.44 9.56 -11.22
CA ALA A 141 -1.86 9.52 -9.82
C ALA A 141 -3.10 10.40 -9.56
N GLU A 142 -3.45 11.30 -10.48
CA GLU A 142 -4.58 12.21 -10.31
C GLU A 142 -5.91 11.45 -10.29
N PRO A 143 -6.86 11.84 -9.43
CA PRO A 143 -8.18 11.24 -9.40
C PRO A 143 -8.91 11.47 -10.73
N GLN A 144 -9.47 10.41 -11.28
CA GLN A 144 -10.21 10.46 -12.54
C GLN A 144 -11.71 10.67 -12.33
N LEU A 145 -12.17 10.61 -11.09
CA LEU A 145 -13.52 10.98 -10.67
C LEU A 145 -13.44 12.12 -9.65
N PRO A 146 -14.17 13.23 -9.85
CA PRO A 146 -14.23 14.32 -8.89
C PRO A 146 -14.69 13.83 -7.51
N GLY A 147 -13.99 14.22 -6.45
CA GLY A 147 -14.31 13.85 -5.08
C GLY A 147 -13.58 12.61 -4.55
N VAL A 148 -12.98 11.79 -5.39
CA VAL A 148 -12.11 10.70 -4.98
C VAL A 148 -10.79 11.26 -4.45
N ILE A 149 -10.30 10.70 -3.34
CA ILE A 149 -8.95 10.93 -2.83
C ILE A 149 -8.05 9.85 -3.41
N SER A 150 -6.97 10.23 -4.08
CA SER A 150 -6.07 9.31 -4.76
C SER A 150 -4.78 9.12 -3.96
N LEU A 151 -4.51 7.88 -3.57
CA LEU A 151 -3.26 7.38 -3.00
C LEU A 151 -2.80 6.18 -3.85
N VAL A 152 -2.44 6.45 -5.09
CA VAL A 152 -2.24 5.45 -6.14
C VAL A 152 -0.76 5.28 -6.46
N ASP A 153 -0.33 4.03 -6.57
CA ASP A 153 0.94 3.68 -7.20
C ASP A 153 0.68 3.54 -8.72
N VAL A 154 1.23 4.50 -9.49
CA VAL A 154 0.94 4.59 -10.94
C VAL A 154 1.43 3.34 -11.66
N PRO A 155 0.56 2.49 -12.23
CA PRO A 155 0.95 1.19 -12.77
C PRO A 155 2.01 1.25 -13.87
N THR A 156 1.96 2.26 -14.74
CA THR A 156 2.98 2.46 -15.79
C THR A 156 4.33 2.87 -15.23
N ASP A 157 4.37 3.69 -14.17
CA ASP A 157 5.62 4.09 -13.52
C ASP A 157 6.23 2.91 -12.75
N ASN A 158 5.40 2.15 -12.01
CA ASN A 158 5.81 0.91 -11.35
C ASN A 158 6.45 -0.05 -12.37
N GLY A 159 5.79 -0.29 -13.51
CA GLY A 159 6.32 -1.16 -14.56
C GLY A 159 7.63 -0.65 -15.14
N SER A 160 7.75 0.66 -15.39
CA SER A 160 8.97 1.27 -15.89
C SER A 160 10.14 1.14 -14.89
N LYS A 161 9.88 1.34 -13.61
CA LYS A 161 10.89 1.17 -12.55
C LYS A 161 11.32 -0.29 -12.37
N LEU A 162 10.37 -1.24 -12.46
CA LEU A 162 10.69 -2.67 -12.48
C LEU A 162 11.57 -3.04 -13.68
N GLY A 163 11.23 -2.55 -14.88
CA GLY A 163 12.05 -2.71 -16.08
C GLY A 163 13.46 -2.16 -15.90
N ASN A 164 13.59 -0.96 -15.32
CA ASN A 164 14.88 -0.33 -15.03
C ASN A 164 15.70 -1.13 -14.01
N LEU A 165 15.07 -1.66 -12.96
CA LEU A 165 15.74 -2.58 -12.03
C LEU A 165 16.23 -3.84 -12.73
N GLY A 166 15.45 -4.40 -13.66
CA GLY A 166 15.84 -5.51 -14.51
C GLY A 166 17.07 -5.18 -15.37
N ILE A 167 17.12 -3.99 -15.97
CA ILE A 167 18.28 -3.50 -16.75
C ILE A 167 19.52 -3.37 -15.87
N LYS A 168 19.38 -2.80 -14.66
CA LYS A 168 20.48 -2.70 -13.67
C LYS A 168 20.95 -4.09 -13.23
N ALA A 169 20.03 -5.04 -13.02
CA ALA A 169 20.37 -6.43 -12.72
C ALA A 169 21.14 -7.07 -13.87
N CYS A 170 20.73 -6.87 -15.11
CA CYS A 170 21.45 -7.33 -16.30
C CYS A 170 22.90 -6.79 -16.36
N ALA A 171 23.08 -5.51 -16.09
CA ALA A 171 24.41 -4.90 -16.06
C ALA A 171 25.31 -5.55 -14.98
N ALA A 172 24.72 -5.94 -13.84
CA ALA A 172 25.45 -6.62 -12.77
C ALA A 172 25.85 -8.06 -13.14
N THR A 173 25.09 -8.78 -13.95
CA THR A 173 25.44 -10.15 -14.42
C THR A 173 26.60 -10.17 -15.38
N LYS A 174 26.90 -9.05 -16.06
CA LYS A 174 27.91 -8.91 -17.11
C LYS A 174 27.72 -9.86 -18.30
N THR A 175 26.54 -10.45 -18.45
CA THR A 175 26.20 -11.38 -19.55
C THR A 175 25.58 -10.59 -20.70
N LYS A 176 26.01 -10.89 -21.94
CA LYS A 176 25.49 -10.29 -23.17
C LYS A 176 25.21 -11.34 -24.24
N PRO A 177 24.02 -11.36 -24.83
CA PRO A 177 22.83 -10.63 -24.37
C PRO A 177 22.35 -11.14 -23.02
N CYS A 178 21.82 -10.22 -22.17
CA CYS A 178 21.19 -10.59 -20.93
C CYS A 178 19.76 -11.08 -21.20
N ARG A 179 19.43 -12.26 -20.72
CA ARG A 179 18.14 -12.92 -20.91
C ARG A 179 17.23 -12.71 -19.72
N VAL A 180 16.15 -11.97 -19.93
CA VAL A 180 15.21 -11.57 -18.90
C VAL A 180 13.92 -12.37 -19.05
N ALA A 181 13.40 -12.91 -17.95
CA ALA A 181 12.04 -13.42 -17.87
C ALA A 181 11.18 -12.50 -16.98
N TYR A 182 9.95 -12.27 -17.36
CA TYR A 182 9.01 -11.51 -16.57
C TYR A 182 7.82 -12.40 -16.15
N LEU A 183 7.66 -12.53 -14.83
CA LEU A 183 6.51 -13.16 -14.20
C LEU A 183 5.44 -12.07 -14.04
N GLU A 184 4.54 -11.99 -15.00
CA GLU A 184 3.44 -11.03 -15.02
C GLU A 184 2.53 -11.20 -13.79
N GLY A 185 1.77 -10.17 -13.44
CA GLY A 185 0.66 -10.30 -12.51
C GLY A 185 -0.47 -11.13 -13.10
N MET A 186 -1.69 -10.85 -12.72
CA MET A 186 -2.88 -11.55 -13.23
C MET A 186 -3.41 -10.83 -14.47
N LYS A 187 -3.49 -11.52 -15.60
CA LYS A 187 -4.01 -10.96 -16.87
C LYS A 187 -5.46 -10.47 -16.77
N ALA A 188 -6.22 -10.98 -15.80
CA ALA A 188 -7.58 -10.53 -15.51
C ALA A 188 -7.63 -9.13 -14.88
N LEU A 189 -6.51 -8.60 -14.35
CA LEU A 189 -6.46 -7.30 -13.71
C LEU A 189 -5.91 -6.23 -14.67
N PRO A 190 -6.69 -5.20 -15.05
CA PRO A 190 -6.25 -4.16 -15.99
C PRO A 190 -4.98 -3.42 -15.55
N LEU A 191 -4.77 -3.22 -14.23
CA LEU A 191 -3.55 -2.61 -13.70
C LEU A 191 -2.29 -3.44 -14.06
N ASP A 192 -2.39 -4.78 -14.00
CA ASP A 192 -1.28 -5.67 -14.30
C ASP A 192 -0.92 -5.65 -15.78
N ASN A 193 -1.92 -5.54 -16.65
CA ASN A 193 -1.71 -5.39 -18.09
C ASN A 193 -0.97 -4.07 -18.41
N ALA A 194 -1.33 -2.97 -17.74
CA ALA A 194 -0.64 -1.69 -17.90
C ALA A 194 0.81 -1.75 -17.39
N ARG A 195 1.03 -2.36 -16.23
CA ARG A 195 2.38 -2.60 -15.65
C ARG A 195 3.21 -3.49 -16.58
N THR A 196 2.66 -4.61 -17.03
CA THR A 196 3.32 -5.54 -17.96
C THR A 196 3.78 -4.82 -19.23
N LYS A 197 2.89 -4.01 -19.83
CA LYS A 197 3.26 -3.23 -21.00
C LYS A 197 4.45 -2.31 -20.71
N ALA A 198 4.45 -1.60 -19.59
CA ALA A 198 5.51 -0.67 -19.22
C ALA A 198 6.85 -1.40 -18.95
N VAL A 199 6.85 -2.57 -18.30
CA VAL A 199 8.05 -3.42 -18.14
C VAL A 199 8.61 -3.79 -19.50
N LYS A 200 7.78 -4.30 -20.40
CA LYS A 200 8.17 -4.75 -21.74
C LYS A 200 8.72 -3.61 -22.59
N ASP A 201 8.07 -2.46 -22.59
CA ASP A 201 8.50 -1.28 -23.32
C ASP A 201 9.86 -0.78 -22.80
N THR A 202 10.06 -0.76 -21.48
CA THR A 202 11.32 -0.34 -20.84
C THR A 202 12.48 -1.29 -21.20
N LEU A 203 12.27 -2.60 -21.08
CA LEU A 203 13.29 -3.59 -21.44
C LEU A 203 13.65 -3.51 -22.94
N LYS A 204 12.64 -3.34 -23.81
CA LYS A 204 12.84 -3.20 -25.25
C LYS A 204 13.63 -1.93 -25.60
N ALA A 205 13.38 -0.82 -24.92
CA ALA A 205 14.06 0.45 -25.15
C ALA A 205 15.55 0.41 -24.76
N ALA A 206 15.96 -0.53 -23.90
CA ALA A 206 17.36 -0.71 -23.48
C ALA A 206 18.28 -1.29 -24.60
N GLY A 207 17.70 -1.73 -25.70
CA GLY A 207 18.44 -2.20 -26.88
C GLY A 207 18.71 -3.71 -26.91
N PRO A 208 19.44 -4.19 -27.93
CA PRO A 208 19.53 -5.61 -28.24
C PRO A 208 20.34 -6.45 -27.24
N ASP A 209 21.11 -5.81 -26.38
CA ASP A 209 21.87 -6.48 -25.33
C ASP A 209 20.97 -7.00 -24.19
N ILE A 210 19.68 -6.60 -24.16
CA ILE A 210 18.67 -7.07 -23.21
C ILE A 210 17.53 -7.72 -23.96
N GLN A 211 17.31 -8.98 -23.69
CA GLN A 211 16.32 -9.80 -24.39
C GLN A 211 15.27 -10.30 -23.41
N LEU A 212 14.02 -9.86 -23.58
CA LEU A 212 12.88 -10.49 -22.91
C LEU A 212 12.61 -11.84 -23.61
N ILE A 213 12.95 -12.94 -22.95
CA ILE A 213 12.84 -14.29 -23.50
C ILE A 213 11.57 -15.03 -23.12
N ALA A 214 10.93 -14.59 -22.02
CA ALA A 214 9.66 -15.12 -21.55
C ALA A 214 8.87 -14.02 -20.80
N ASP A 215 7.57 -14.00 -21.05
CA ASP A 215 6.59 -13.22 -20.29
C ASP A 215 5.38 -14.12 -20.00
N VAL A 216 5.27 -14.57 -18.77
CA VAL A 216 4.27 -15.55 -18.34
C VAL A 216 3.57 -15.07 -17.08
N GLU A 217 2.32 -15.46 -16.89
CA GLU A 217 1.59 -15.15 -15.67
C GLU A 217 2.23 -15.85 -14.46
N GLY A 218 2.87 -15.08 -13.59
CA GLY A 218 3.44 -15.54 -12.33
C GLY A 218 2.48 -15.36 -11.15
N GLY A 219 1.54 -14.43 -11.30
CA GLY A 219 0.50 -14.14 -10.31
C GLY A 219 1.04 -13.64 -8.97
N TYR A 220 0.32 -13.96 -7.90
CA TYR A 220 0.55 -13.42 -6.55
C TYR A 220 0.63 -14.50 -5.47
N THR A 221 1.16 -15.68 -5.83
CA THR A 221 1.44 -16.75 -4.88
C THR A 221 2.81 -17.37 -5.15
N GLN A 222 3.44 -17.93 -4.13
CA GLN A 222 4.68 -18.67 -4.30
C GLN A 222 4.48 -19.89 -5.21
N GLN A 223 3.31 -20.53 -5.15
CA GLN A 223 3.03 -21.70 -5.98
C GLN A 223 2.94 -21.35 -7.47
N SER A 224 2.23 -20.27 -7.83
CA SER A 224 2.16 -19.83 -9.23
C SER A 224 3.52 -19.40 -9.78
N GLY A 225 4.31 -18.65 -8.99
CA GLY A 225 5.68 -18.30 -9.35
C GLY A 225 6.60 -19.49 -9.51
N ARG A 226 6.47 -20.51 -8.65
CA ARG A 226 7.19 -21.79 -8.76
C ARG A 226 6.90 -22.49 -10.08
N THR A 227 5.61 -22.65 -10.42
CA THR A 227 5.18 -23.29 -11.67
C THR A 227 5.68 -22.52 -12.89
N ALA A 228 5.48 -21.20 -12.92
CA ALA A 228 5.95 -20.36 -14.02
C ALA A 228 7.47 -20.45 -14.22
N MET A 229 8.24 -20.46 -13.11
CA MET A 229 9.70 -20.56 -13.20
C MET A 229 10.17 -21.93 -13.65
N GLN A 230 9.47 -23.02 -13.30
CA GLN A 230 9.78 -24.35 -13.79
C GLN A 230 9.66 -24.43 -15.32
N ASP A 231 8.58 -23.85 -15.88
CA ASP A 231 8.34 -23.79 -17.33
C ASP A 231 9.43 -22.93 -18.01
N ILE A 232 9.79 -21.78 -17.41
CA ILE A 232 10.86 -20.92 -17.91
C ILE A 232 12.18 -21.67 -17.93
N LEU A 233 12.57 -22.35 -16.84
CA LEU A 233 13.83 -23.08 -16.77
C LEU A 233 13.91 -24.26 -17.75
N GLN A 234 12.78 -24.86 -18.08
CA GLN A 234 12.69 -25.92 -19.08
C GLN A 234 12.92 -25.38 -20.50
N ALA A 235 12.31 -24.23 -20.82
CA ALA A 235 12.40 -23.60 -22.13
C ALA A 235 13.67 -22.75 -22.32
N HIS A 236 14.14 -22.11 -21.24
CA HIS A 236 15.21 -21.13 -21.22
C HIS A 236 16.15 -21.36 -20.02
N PRO A 237 16.96 -22.43 -20.03
CA PRO A 237 17.84 -22.79 -18.92
C PRO A 237 18.95 -21.76 -18.64
N ASP A 238 19.15 -20.84 -19.56
CA ASP A 238 20.16 -19.76 -19.56
C ASP A 238 19.57 -18.37 -19.22
N VAL A 239 18.39 -18.32 -18.61
CA VAL A 239 17.82 -17.06 -18.07
C VAL A 239 18.76 -16.44 -17.05
N ASN A 240 18.96 -15.11 -17.13
CA ASN A 240 19.90 -14.38 -16.26
C ASN A 240 19.18 -13.52 -15.22
N VAL A 241 18.02 -12.95 -15.57
CA VAL A 241 17.25 -12.06 -14.69
C VAL A 241 15.79 -12.49 -14.69
N VAL A 242 15.16 -12.50 -13.52
CA VAL A 242 13.71 -12.76 -13.38
C VAL A 242 13.07 -11.62 -12.60
N ILE A 243 12.02 -11.04 -13.16
CA ILE A 243 11.25 -9.93 -12.57
C ILE A 243 9.84 -10.43 -12.26
N GLY A 244 9.24 -10.02 -11.12
CA GLY A 244 7.85 -10.40 -10.79
C GLY A 244 7.39 -9.83 -9.45
N SER A 245 6.18 -10.21 -9.02
CA SER A 245 5.72 -9.93 -7.65
C SER A 245 6.65 -10.61 -6.64
N THR A 246 6.76 -10.08 -5.41
CA THR A 246 7.62 -10.71 -4.39
C THR A 246 7.18 -12.14 -4.11
N GLN A 247 5.88 -12.43 -4.11
CA GLN A 247 5.34 -13.77 -3.95
C GLN A 247 5.80 -14.72 -5.07
N ALA A 248 5.67 -14.27 -6.33
CA ALA A 248 6.08 -15.07 -7.47
C ALA A 248 7.60 -15.30 -7.49
N ILE A 249 8.39 -14.27 -7.16
CA ILE A 249 9.85 -14.38 -7.10
C ILE A 249 10.31 -15.31 -5.97
N ALA A 250 9.66 -15.31 -4.80
CA ALA A 250 9.96 -16.25 -3.74
C ALA A 250 9.73 -17.72 -4.19
N GLY A 251 8.66 -17.95 -4.95
CA GLY A 251 8.42 -19.25 -5.58
C GLY A 251 9.44 -19.61 -6.65
N ALA A 252 9.82 -18.65 -7.49
CA ALA A 252 10.81 -18.81 -8.54
C ALA A 252 12.23 -19.12 -8.00
N GLU A 253 12.66 -18.38 -6.97
CA GLU A 253 13.93 -18.62 -6.28
C GLU A 253 14.04 -20.05 -5.76
N ALA A 254 12.96 -20.57 -5.18
CA ALA A 254 12.94 -21.90 -4.58
C ALA A 254 13.24 -23.03 -5.58
N VAL A 255 12.88 -22.87 -6.88
CA VAL A 255 13.18 -23.86 -7.94
C VAL A 255 14.41 -23.54 -8.76
N ALA A 256 14.97 -22.36 -8.61
CA ALA A 256 16.19 -21.92 -9.28
C ALA A 256 17.46 -22.13 -8.41
N ALA A 257 17.35 -22.86 -7.32
CA ALA A 257 18.47 -23.10 -6.39
C ALA A 257 19.71 -23.62 -7.13
N GLY A 258 20.87 -23.02 -6.84
CA GLY A 258 22.13 -23.35 -7.48
C GLY A 258 22.38 -22.71 -8.85
N LYS A 259 21.44 -21.92 -9.39
CA LYS A 259 21.61 -21.15 -10.61
C LYS A 259 22.01 -19.71 -10.29
N SER A 260 22.83 -19.10 -11.15
CA SER A 260 23.20 -17.69 -11.03
C SER A 260 22.17 -16.83 -11.75
N ILE A 261 21.05 -16.54 -11.08
CA ILE A 261 19.95 -15.73 -11.59
C ILE A 261 19.77 -14.53 -10.67
N ALA A 262 19.67 -13.33 -11.23
CA ALA A 262 19.32 -12.13 -10.49
C ALA A 262 17.80 -11.98 -10.42
N PHE A 263 17.26 -11.84 -9.23
CA PHE A 263 15.82 -11.67 -8.97
C PHE A 263 15.47 -10.22 -8.67
N VAL A 264 14.38 -9.74 -9.24
CA VAL A 264 13.82 -8.40 -8.99
C VAL A 264 12.35 -8.55 -8.57
N GLY A 265 12.03 -8.10 -7.36
CA GLY A 265 10.70 -8.22 -6.78
C GLY A 265 9.89 -6.92 -6.84
N ASN A 266 8.56 -7.03 -6.89
CA ASN A 266 7.61 -5.92 -6.71
C ASN A 266 6.81 -6.13 -5.43
N GLY A 267 7.09 -5.34 -4.40
CA GLY A 267 6.49 -5.44 -3.07
C GLY A 267 7.50 -5.16 -1.96
N ALA A 268 7.07 -5.25 -0.71
CA ALA A 268 7.89 -4.98 0.47
C ALA A 268 7.66 -6.01 1.59
N SER A 269 7.61 -7.31 1.24
CA SER A 269 7.52 -8.37 2.26
C SER A 269 8.80 -8.48 3.07
N HIS A 270 8.70 -8.98 4.30
CA HIS A 270 9.86 -9.28 5.15
C HIS A 270 10.83 -10.25 4.44
N GLN A 271 10.29 -11.27 3.77
CA GLN A 271 11.05 -12.26 3.04
C GLN A 271 11.84 -11.64 1.89
N ALA A 272 11.20 -10.77 1.09
CA ALA A 272 11.83 -10.11 -0.04
C ALA A 272 12.90 -9.09 0.38
N VAL A 273 12.61 -8.24 1.38
CA VAL A 273 13.59 -7.29 1.92
C VAL A 273 14.82 -8.02 2.46
N ASN A 274 14.61 -9.10 3.21
CA ASN A 274 15.70 -9.92 3.74
C ASN A 274 16.48 -10.60 2.61
N ALA A 275 15.83 -11.05 1.53
CA ALA A 275 16.50 -11.65 0.39
C ALA A 275 17.44 -10.66 -0.32
N VAL A 276 17.03 -9.39 -0.48
CA VAL A 276 17.89 -8.34 -1.02
C VAL A 276 19.05 -8.02 -0.07
N LYS A 277 18.79 -7.86 1.23
CA LYS A 277 19.83 -7.59 2.24
C LYS A 277 20.89 -8.69 2.29
N GLN A 278 20.50 -9.93 2.02
CA GLN A 278 21.40 -11.10 1.96
C GLN A 278 22.09 -11.27 0.59
N GLY A 279 21.81 -10.40 -0.38
CA GLY A 279 22.36 -10.49 -1.74
C GLY A 279 21.79 -11.64 -2.58
N ARG A 280 20.71 -12.30 -2.13
CA ARG A 280 20.02 -13.36 -2.89
C ARG A 280 19.18 -12.78 -4.02
N TRP A 281 18.56 -11.63 -3.80
CA TRP A 281 17.85 -10.86 -4.82
C TRP A 281 18.63 -9.59 -5.13
N PHE A 282 18.56 -9.15 -6.38
CA PHE A 282 19.22 -7.93 -6.84
C PHE A 282 18.57 -6.67 -6.26
N GLY A 283 17.24 -6.62 -6.23
CA GLY A 283 16.51 -5.46 -5.74
C GLY A 283 15.00 -5.62 -5.76
N LEU A 284 14.33 -4.58 -5.28
CA LEU A 284 12.87 -4.48 -5.18
C LEU A 284 12.39 -3.15 -5.74
N TYR A 285 11.22 -3.17 -6.34
CA TYR A 285 10.35 -2.00 -6.28
C TYR A 285 9.57 -2.08 -4.97
N TYR A 286 10.01 -1.27 -4.01
CA TYR A 286 9.52 -1.30 -2.63
C TYR A 286 8.18 -0.58 -2.52
N VAL A 287 7.09 -1.30 -2.36
CA VAL A 287 5.73 -0.75 -2.15
C VAL A 287 5.26 -1.12 -0.74
N PRO A 288 5.08 -0.14 0.18
CA PRO A 288 4.75 -0.39 1.58
C PRO A 288 3.22 -0.48 1.82
N PRO A 289 2.59 -1.67 1.77
CA PRO A 289 1.14 -1.79 1.82
C PRO A 289 0.53 -1.37 3.16
N THR A 290 1.19 -1.69 4.28
CA THR A 290 0.69 -1.33 5.62
C THR A 290 0.71 0.19 5.82
N SER A 291 1.80 0.85 5.43
CA SER A 291 1.92 2.31 5.47
C SER A 291 0.88 2.99 4.56
N MET A 292 0.66 2.44 3.35
CA MET A 292 -0.38 2.92 2.44
C MET A 292 -1.78 2.78 3.05
N GLY A 293 -2.07 1.63 3.67
CA GLY A 293 -3.34 1.40 4.35
C GLY A 293 -3.59 2.38 5.49
N SER A 294 -2.59 2.62 6.32
CA SER A 294 -2.65 3.60 7.41
C SER A 294 -2.89 5.02 6.88
N LYS A 295 -2.19 5.41 5.81
CA LYS A 295 -2.36 6.72 5.17
C LYS A 295 -3.74 6.87 4.54
N ALA A 296 -4.25 5.83 3.86
CA ALA A 296 -5.60 5.83 3.30
C ALA A 296 -6.68 5.99 4.38
N ALA A 297 -6.53 5.29 5.52
CA ALA A 297 -7.44 5.42 6.65
C ALA A 297 -7.41 6.84 7.25
N ALA A 298 -6.21 7.44 7.40
CA ALA A 298 -6.06 8.81 7.86
C ALA A 298 -6.84 9.78 6.96
N LEU A 299 -6.58 9.75 5.64
CA LEU A 299 -7.23 10.62 4.67
C LEU A 299 -8.76 10.47 4.67
N GLY A 300 -9.25 9.23 4.69
CA GLY A 300 -10.68 8.94 4.69
C GLY A 300 -11.36 9.39 5.97
N LEU A 301 -10.78 9.13 7.15
CA LEU A 301 -11.33 9.54 8.43
C LEU A 301 -11.29 11.07 8.62
N ASP A 302 -10.22 11.74 8.22
CA ASP A 302 -10.13 13.19 8.27
C ASP A 302 -11.22 13.83 7.40
N LYS A 303 -11.39 13.33 6.17
CA LYS A 303 -12.46 13.78 5.28
C LYS A 303 -13.84 13.56 5.89
N ALA A 304 -14.10 12.38 6.48
CA ALA A 304 -15.37 12.05 7.13
C ALA A 304 -15.65 12.88 8.40
N ARG A 305 -14.64 13.52 8.95
CA ARG A 305 -14.71 14.44 10.11
C ARG A 305 -14.74 15.91 9.70
N GLY A 306 -14.82 16.19 8.40
CA GLY A 306 -14.87 17.57 7.87
C GLY A 306 -13.53 18.26 7.79
N VAL A 307 -12.42 17.54 7.97
CA VAL A 307 -11.07 18.07 7.77
C VAL A 307 -10.75 18.14 6.28
N SER A 308 -10.13 19.22 5.84
CA SER A 308 -9.65 19.35 4.47
C SER A 308 -8.46 18.42 4.23
N VAL A 309 -8.52 17.63 3.15
CA VAL A 309 -7.45 16.71 2.75
C VAL A 309 -7.08 16.95 1.29
N PRO A 310 -5.83 16.67 0.88
CA PRO A 310 -5.45 16.73 -0.52
C PRO A 310 -6.22 15.70 -1.34
N THR A 311 -6.48 16.00 -2.61
CA THR A 311 -7.12 15.06 -3.54
C THR A 311 -6.16 14.01 -4.07
N THR A 312 -4.86 14.32 -4.10
CA THR A 312 -3.79 13.43 -4.54
C THR A 312 -2.69 13.39 -3.49
N VAL A 313 -2.26 12.20 -3.13
CA VAL A 313 -1.08 11.95 -2.29
C VAL A 313 -0.14 11.04 -3.05
N ALA A 314 1.09 11.44 -3.22
CA ALA A 314 2.09 10.63 -3.90
C ALA A 314 2.46 9.41 -3.03
N VAL A 315 2.25 8.20 -3.54
CA VAL A 315 2.67 6.98 -2.85
C VAL A 315 4.19 6.93 -2.70
N THR A 316 4.91 7.55 -3.63
CA THR A 316 6.38 7.68 -3.57
C THR A 316 6.88 8.40 -2.33
N ASP A 317 6.06 9.23 -1.67
CA ASP A 317 6.41 9.87 -0.39
C ASP A 317 6.46 8.86 0.78
N LEU A 318 5.84 7.69 0.61
CA LEU A 318 5.88 6.57 1.55
C LEU A 318 7.00 5.57 1.22
N MET A 319 7.66 5.73 0.07
CA MET A 319 8.64 4.79 -0.45
C MET A 319 10.07 5.33 -0.28
N PRO A 320 11.02 4.51 0.15
CA PRO A 320 12.42 4.89 0.14
C PRO A 320 12.89 5.06 -1.32
N HIS A 321 13.65 6.12 -1.57
CA HIS A 321 14.27 6.37 -2.88
C HIS A 321 13.33 6.25 -4.09
N GLY A 322 12.06 6.67 -3.91
CA GLY A 322 11.03 6.58 -4.97
C GLY A 322 10.65 5.14 -5.36
N GLY A 323 10.89 4.18 -4.46
CA GLY A 323 10.51 2.78 -4.60
C GLY A 323 11.60 1.85 -5.14
N GLU A 324 12.65 2.35 -5.80
CA GLU A 324 13.76 1.50 -6.24
C GLU A 324 14.68 1.18 -5.04
N ALA A 325 14.75 -0.08 -4.65
CA ALA A 325 15.48 -0.53 -3.49
C ALA A 325 16.47 -1.65 -3.85
N THR A 326 17.74 -1.41 -3.53
CA THR A 326 18.86 -2.36 -3.63
C THR A 326 19.48 -2.60 -2.27
N ILE A 327 20.50 -3.42 -2.18
CA ILE A 327 21.20 -3.71 -0.92
C ILE A 327 21.71 -2.43 -0.22
N GLU A 328 22.14 -1.43 -1.00
CA GLU A 328 22.66 -0.17 -0.43
C GLU A 328 21.56 0.68 0.18
N SER A 329 20.36 0.69 -0.43
CA SER A 329 19.25 1.54 -0.01
C SER A 329 18.32 0.91 1.03
N LEU A 330 18.40 -0.41 1.23
CA LEU A 330 17.54 -1.15 2.17
C LEU A 330 18.13 -1.31 3.58
N GLN A 331 19.33 -0.81 3.87
CA GLN A 331 20.07 -1.17 5.09
C GLN A 331 19.26 -1.01 6.39
N GLU A 332 18.48 0.07 6.52
CA GLU A 332 17.68 0.36 7.70
C GLU A 332 16.18 0.06 7.55
N LEU A 333 15.75 -0.35 6.34
CA LEU A 333 14.34 -0.60 6.05
C LEU A 333 13.96 -2.04 6.36
N ALA A 334 12.79 -2.23 6.95
CA ALA A 334 12.18 -3.54 7.14
C ALA A 334 11.11 -3.81 6.09
N GLY A 335 10.76 -5.07 5.88
CA GLY A 335 9.53 -5.41 5.21
C GLY A 335 8.32 -5.05 6.07
N GLU A 336 7.15 -4.98 5.47
CA GLU A 336 5.93 -4.59 6.16
C GLU A 336 4.94 -5.73 6.38
N TYR A 337 5.15 -6.89 5.76
CA TYR A 337 4.23 -8.02 5.84
C TYR A 337 4.93 -9.35 5.52
N ASP A 338 4.29 -10.45 5.85
CA ASP A 338 4.70 -11.81 5.49
C ASP A 338 3.92 -12.32 4.28
N GLU A 339 4.60 -13.12 3.43
CA GLU A 339 4.01 -13.79 2.27
C GLU A 339 3.43 -15.15 2.59
#